data_51e0fff99a11581db67276d52134f9f2
#
_entry.id   51e0fff99a11581db67276d52134f9f2
#
_cell.length_a   1.000
_cell.length_b   1.000
_cell.length_c   1.000
_cell.angle_alpha   90.00
_cell.angle_beta   90.00
_cell.angle_gamma   90.00
#
_symmetry.space_group_name_H-M   'P 1'
#
loop_
_entity.id
_entity.type
_entity.pdbx_description
1 polymer ?
#
loop_
_entity_poly.entity_id
_entity_poly.type
_entity_poly.pdbx_seq_one_letter_code
_entity_poly.pdbx_strand_id
1 'polypeptide(L)'
;MNLKKMKHIRKIAAVCCVLLLLWGNAIVSKAEDTEISESMVLDEGIAWNVFTDSNVESVDFEINGKSETATSWNKSKDKRCFEFRGTGPKMLTDELTVTAHLSGNKTRVHRTSAVKYLLGLQGKSDKLDALIDALLAYGTAVQIYENYHTERLANGMNISGTKEVLGKIEFSGMSIKNIDYGYTDPSVKWTGASVILGDKVSVVLGAKIVSEGDSFDGKYLNMYINGTYIGVNHRTGTSSTESNFTFGIPVTQYSSEIKANFTDSDGNAISPTLTYSVESYVTRMYGKTTDPNLKNLLSAFADYCSKAKLCAESM
;
A
#
# COMPACT_ATOMS: atom_id res chain seq x y z
N MET A 1 13.63 -19.32 -19.55
CA MET A 1 12.34 -19.19 -18.85
C MET A 1 11.38 -18.37 -19.74
N ASN A 2 10.22 -18.89 -20.09
CA ASN A 2 9.43 -18.50 -21.25
C ASN A 2 8.63 -17.22 -21.00
N LEU A 3 8.79 -16.16 -21.81
CA LEU A 3 8.10 -14.86 -21.71
C LEU A 3 6.55 -14.95 -21.60
N LYS A 4 5.95 -16.07 -22.03
CA LYS A 4 4.50 -16.32 -21.87
C LYS A 4 4.08 -16.54 -20.40
N LYS A 5 4.96 -17.06 -19.53
CA LYS A 5 4.66 -17.23 -18.09
C LYS A 5 4.67 -15.90 -17.33
N MET A 6 5.48 -14.92 -17.74
CA MET A 6 5.50 -13.59 -17.10
C MET A 6 4.21 -12.77 -17.35
N LYS A 7 3.51 -12.96 -18.48
CA LYS A 7 2.22 -12.29 -18.73
C LYS A 7 1.07 -12.82 -17.86
N HIS A 8 1.15 -14.06 -17.37
CA HIS A 8 0.12 -14.63 -16.48
C HIS A 8 0.30 -14.17 -15.02
N ILE A 9 1.54 -13.95 -14.56
CA ILE A 9 1.82 -13.47 -13.20
C ILE A 9 1.31 -12.04 -13.01
N ARG A 10 1.40 -11.18 -14.03
CA ARG A 10 0.80 -9.83 -13.99
C ARG A 10 -0.73 -9.81 -13.92
N LYS A 11 -1.42 -10.88 -14.34
CA LYS A 11 -2.88 -10.97 -14.26
C LYS A 11 -3.39 -11.46 -12.90
N ILE A 12 -2.58 -12.16 -12.12
CA ILE A 12 -2.96 -12.68 -10.78
C ILE A 12 -2.78 -11.59 -9.72
N ALA A 13 -1.80 -10.69 -9.87
CA ALA A 13 -1.65 -9.52 -8.99
C ALA A 13 -2.80 -8.50 -9.13
N ALA A 14 -3.56 -8.56 -10.22
CA ALA A 14 -4.66 -7.61 -10.50
C ALA A 14 -5.99 -7.97 -9.79
N VAL A 15 -6.07 -9.08 -9.07
CA VAL A 15 -7.35 -9.58 -8.49
C VAL A 15 -7.57 -9.11 -7.05
N CYS A 16 -6.59 -8.47 -6.40
CA CYS A 16 -6.72 -7.98 -5.02
C CYS A 16 -6.81 -6.45 -4.89
N CYS A 17 -7.01 -5.71 -5.97
CA CYS A 17 -7.24 -4.27 -5.88
C CYS A 17 -8.70 -4.00 -5.52
N VAL A 18 -8.95 -3.34 -4.39
CA VAL A 18 -10.24 -2.68 -4.16
C VAL A 18 -10.34 -1.54 -5.16
N LEU A 19 -10.86 -1.85 -6.34
CA LEU A 19 -11.18 -0.88 -7.38
C LEU A 19 -12.45 -0.15 -6.93
N LEU A 20 -12.29 0.98 -6.22
CA LEU A 20 -13.36 1.94 -6.01
C LEU A 20 -13.66 2.65 -7.35
N LEU A 21 -14.05 1.86 -8.37
CA LEU A 21 -14.60 2.36 -9.64
C LEU A 21 -16.02 2.83 -9.40
N LEU A 22 -16.18 3.91 -8.65
CA LEU A 22 -17.44 4.60 -8.56
C LEU A 22 -17.35 5.83 -9.46
N TRP A 23 -18.19 5.84 -10.48
CA TRP A 23 -18.44 7.00 -11.32
C TRP A 23 -18.91 8.13 -10.42
N GLY A 24 -17.97 8.96 -9.95
CA GLY A 24 -18.36 10.25 -9.37
C GLY A 24 -19.09 11.03 -10.45
N ASN A 25 -20.33 11.48 -10.16
CA ASN A 25 -20.99 12.43 -11.01
C ASN A 25 -20.11 13.66 -11.09
N ALA A 26 -19.51 13.88 -12.27
CA ALA A 26 -18.82 15.13 -12.56
C ALA A 26 -19.79 16.28 -12.32
N ILE A 27 -19.40 17.24 -11.50
CA ILE A 27 -20.10 18.54 -11.46
C ILE A 27 -19.77 19.20 -12.79
N VAL A 28 -20.69 19.09 -13.72
CA VAL A 28 -20.56 19.62 -15.07
C VAL A 28 -20.67 21.14 -15.00
N SER A 29 -19.56 21.84 -15.09
CA SER A 29 -19.56 23.23 -15.55
C SER A 29 -19.45 23.20 -17.08
N LYS A 30 -20.47 23.78 -17.74
CA LYS A 30 -20.58 23.89 -19.20
C LYS A 30 -19.53 24.83 -19.77
N ALA A 31 -18.47 24.27 -20.36
CA ALA A 31 -17.66 24.93 -21.40
C ALA A 31 -17.03 23.80 -22.21
N GLU A 32 -16.55 24.02 -23.43
CA GLU A 32 -15.86 23.02 -24.30
C GLU A 32 -14.60 22.44 -23.62
N ASP A 33 -14.77 21.67 -22.54
CA ASP A 33 -13.72 21.38 -21.58
C ASP A 33 -13.40 19.90 -21.57
N THR A 34 -12.13 19.60 -21.78
CA THR A 34 -11.52 18.32 -21.45
C THR A 34 -11.93 17.95 -20.02
N GLU A 35 -12.78 16.95 -19.90
CA GLU A 35 -13.26 16.48 -18.60
C GLU A 35 -12.13 15.72 -17.91
N ILE A 36 -11.69 16.21 -16.75
CA ILE A 36 -10.81 15.48 -15.85
C ILE A 36 -11.69 14.80 -14.80
N SER A 37 -11.62 13.49 -14.73
CA SER A 37 -12.25 12.69 -13.67
C SER A 37 -11.23 11.81 -12.98
N GLU A 38 -11.53 11.37 -11.76
CA GLU A 38 -10.57 10.65 -10.94
C GLU A 38 -11.18 9.41 -10.29
N SER A 39 -10.34 8.45 -9.96
CA SER A 39 -10.67 7.38 -9.04
C SER A 39 -9.47 7.09 -8.14
N MET A 40 -9.75 6.53 -6.97
CA MET A 40 -8.73 6.13 -6.01
C MET A 40 -8.64 4.62 -5.96
N VAL A 41 -7.42 4.09 -5.90
CA VAL A 41 -7.12 2.68 -5.72
C VAL A 41 -6.43 2.50 -4.37
N LEU A 42 -6.93 1.55 -3.59
CA LEU A 42 -6.36 1.16 -2.29
C LEU A 42 -5.79 -0.26 -2.45
N ASP A 43 -4.47 -0.36 -2.59
CA ASP A 43 -3.75 -1.63 -2.66
C ASP A 43 -2.63 -1.70 -1.59
N GLU A 44 -1.37 -1.63 -1.97
CA GLU A 44 -0.23 -1.48 -1.06
C GLU A 44 -0.20 -0.09 -0.40
N GLY A 45 -0.83 0.90 -1.03
CA GLY A 45 -0.93 2.29 -0.64
C GLY A 45 -2.10 2.96 -1.35
N ILE A 46 -2.05 4.28 -1.47
CA ILE A 46 -3.07 5.08 -2.15
C ILE A 46 -2.55 5.48 -3.52
N ALA A 47 -3.29 5.10 -4.57
CA ALA A 47 -3.02 5.52 -5.93
C ALA A 47 -4.21 6.29 -6.51
N TRP A 48 -3.90 7.27 -7.34
CA TRP A 48 -4.87 8.02 -8.12
C TRP A 48 -4.84 7.58 -9.58
N ASN A 49 -5.98 7.28 -10.13
CA ASN A 49 -6.19 7.16 -11.57
C ASN A 49 -6.91 8.42 -12.05
N VAL A 50 -6.26 9.17 -12.92
CA VAL A 50 -6.81 10.38 -13.53
C VAL A 50 -7.19 10.07 -14.96
N PHE A 51 -8.45 10.24 -15.28
CA PHE A 51 -9.02 9.98 -16.60
C PHE A 51 -9.19 11.29 -17.35
N THR A 52 -8.67 11.33 -18.57
CA THR A 52 -8.73 12.50 -19.44
C THR A 52 -9.15 12.10 -20.85
N ASP A 53 -9.50 13.06 -21.67
CA ASP A 53 -9.76 12.84 -23.09
C ASP A 53 -8.48 12.46 -23.84
N SER A 54 -8.67 11.94 -25.06
CA SER A 54 -7.57 11.42 -25.90
C SER A 54 -6.60 12.50 -26.43
N ASN A 55 -6.94 13.77 -26.32
CA ASN A 55 -6.11 14.92 -26.73
C ASN A 55 -5.12 15.41 -25.64
N VAL A 56 -5.15 14.80 -24.43
CA VAL A 56 -4.19 15.09 -23.34
C VAL A 56 -2.92 14.32 -23.59
N GLU A 57 -1.78 14.99 -23.66
CA GLU A 57 -0.46 14.40 -23.97
C GLU A 57 0.26 13.94 -22.69
N SER A 58 0.16 14.74 -21.62
CA SER A 58 0.76 14.44 -20.33
C SER A 58 -0.06 15.07 -19.20
N VAL A 59 0.21 14.61 -17.98
CA VAL A 59 -0.39 15.13 -16.76
C VAL A 59 0.70 15.39 -15.74
N ASP A 60 0.72 16.61 -15.17
CA ASP A 60 1.53 16.91 -13.99
C ASP A 60 0.69 16.72 -12.73
N PHE A 61 1.25 16.01 -11.76
CA PHE A 61 0.72 15.86 -10.42
C PHE A 61 1.57 16.68 -9.46
N GLU A 62 0.96 17.51 -8.66
CA GLU A 62 1.64 18.29 -7.62
C GLU A 62 0.95 18.11 -6.28
N ILE A 63 1.73 17.73 -5.24
CA ILE A 63 1.29 17.62 -3.86
C ILE A 63 2.45 18.03 -2.94
N ASN A 64 2.19 18.95 -2.00
CA ASN A 64 3.20 19.44 -1.04
C ASN A 64 4.51 19.93 -1.70
N GLY A 65 4.41 20.62 -2.83
CA GLY A 65 5.56 21.14 -3.57
C GLY A 65 6.42 20.07 -4.27
N LYS A 66 5.97 18.80 -4.28
CA LYS A 66 6.55 17.74 -5.10
C LYS A 66 5.74 17.59 -6.37
N SER A 67 6.43 17.60 -7.51
CA SER A 67 5.81 17.43 -8.82
C SER A 67 6.29 16.15 -9.49
N GLU A 68 5.38 15.48 -10.19
CA GLU A 68 5.65 14.32 -11.04
C GLU A 68 4.90 14.48 -12.36
N THR A 69 5.56 14.28 -13.49
CA THR A 69 4.95 14.32 -14.82
C THR A 69 4.75 12.90 -15.33
N ALA A 70 3.51 12.52 -15.56
CA ALA A 70 3.15 11.28 -16.24
C ALA A 70 2.95 11.51 -17.74
N THR A 71 3.77 10.84 -18.55
CA THR A 71 3.70 10.83 -20.02
C THR A 71 3.18 9.49 -20.56
N SER A 72 3.20 8.45 -19.74
CA SER A 72 2.64 7.12 -20.04
C SER A 72 1.24 7.00 -19.46
N TRP A 73 0.36 6.36 -20.21
CA TRP A 73 -1.03 6.18 -19.85
C TRP A 73 -1.56 4.81 -20.28
N ASN A 74 -2.59 4.35 -19.60
CA ASN A 74 -3.35 3.17 -19.96
C ASN A 74 -4.66 3.57 -20.64
N LYS A 75 -5.09 2.80 -21.63
CA LYS A 75 -6.40 3.03 -22.26
C LYS A 75 -7.51 2.52 -21.34
N SER A 76 -8.47 3.39 -21.01
CA SER A 76 -9.67 3.04 -20.27
C SER A 76 -10.89 3.50 -21.05
N LYS A 77 -11.52 2.58 -21.79
CA LYS A 77 -12.58 2.88 -22.77
C LYS A 77 -12.09 3.87 -23.83
N ASP A 78 -12.65 5.07 -23.87
CA ASP A 78 -12.31 6.19 -24.77
C ASP A 78 -11.41 7.24 -24.13
N LYS A 79 -11.03 7.06 -22.84
CA LYS A 79 -10.20 7.99 -22.07
C LYS A 79 -8.77 7.46 -21.90
N ARG A 80 -7.82 8.38 -21.68
CA ARG A 80 -6.49 8.09 -21.17
C ARG A 80 -6.50 8.07 -19.65
N CYS A 81 -5.88 7.06 -19.05
CA CYS A 81 -5.76 6.92 -17.60
C CYS A 81 -4.29 7.09 -17.21
N PHE A 82 -4.00 8.13 -16.44
CA PHE A 82 -2.70 8.40 -15.85
C PHE A 82 -2.73 8.00 -14.39
N GLU A 83 -1.71 7.27 -13.92
CA GLU A 83 -1.60 6.82 -12.54
C GLU A 83 -0.61 7.66 -11.76
N PHE A 84 -0.96 8.00 -10.50
CA PHE A 84 -0.09 8.68 -9.55
C PHE A 84 -0.12 7.97 -8.18
N ARG A 85 1.07 7.72 -7.61
CA ARG A 85 1.25 6.99 -6.33
C ARG A 85 2.00 7.80 -5.27
N GLY A 86 1.85 9.10 -5.29
CA GLY A 86 2.55 10.02 -4.38
C GLY A 86 1.78 10.40 -3.11
N THR A 87 0.63 9.76 -2.83
CA THR A 87 -0.22 10.11 -1.68
C THR A 87 -0.11 9.05 -0.60
N GLY A 88 0.41 9.41 0.57
CA GLY A 88 0.42 8.55 1.75
C GLY A 88 -0.75 8.82 2.71
N PRO A 89 -0.97 7.96 3.72
CA PRO A 89 -2.09 8.11 4.67
C PRO A 89 -2.10 9.43 5.43
N LYS A 90 -0.92 10.01 5.76
CA LYS A 90 -0.82 11.32 6.39
C LYS A 90 -1.26 12.47 5.50
N MET A 91 -1.20 12.27 4.17
CA MET A 91 -1.44 13.29 3.16
C MET A 91 -2.90 13.33 2.67
N LEU A 92 -3.83 12.65 3.35
CA LEU A 92 -5.24 12.57 2.92
C LEU A 92 -5.90 13.95 2.81
N THR A 93 -5.47 14.92 3.62
CA THR A 93 -5.98 16.31 3.61
C THR A 93 -5.24 17.23 2.64
N ASP A 94 -4.13 16.78 2.07
CA ASP A 94 -3.32 17.62 1.19
C ASP A 94 -3.99 17.79 -0.17
N GLU A 95 -3.87 18.99 -0.72
CA GLU A 95 -4.38 19.26 -2.05
C GLU A 95 -3.48 18.63 -3.11
N LEU A 96 -4.07 17.77 -3.93
CA LEU A 96 -3.48 17.29 -5.17
C LEU A 96 -3.91 18.20 -6.31
N THR A 97 -2.96 18.87 -6.93
CA THR A 97 -3.18 19.62 -8.17
C THR A 97 -2.82 18.74 -9.36
N VAL A 98 -3.74 18.59 -10.27
CA VAL A 98 -3.60 17.83 -11.52
C VAL A 98 -3.64 18.82 -12.69
N THR A 99 -2.54 18.93 -13.44
CA THR A 99 -2.47 19.79 -14.63
C THR A 99 -2.37 18.93 -15.88
N ALA A 100 -3.44 18.89 -16.66
CA ALA A 100 -3.46 18.19 -17.95
C ALA A 100 -2.92 19.09 -19.07
N HIS A 101 -1.97 18.60 -19.84
CA HIS A 101 -1.37 19.28 -21.01
C HIS A 101 -2.01 18.75 -22.27
N LEU A 102 -2.68 19.65 -23.00
CA LEU A 102 -3.36 19.36 -24.26
C LEU A 102 -2.50 19.82 -25.45
N SER A 103 -2.77 19.25 -26.61
CA SER A 103 -2.17 19.70 -27.87
C SER A 103 -2.36 21.20 -28.07
N GLY A 104 -1.32 21.88 -28.60
CA GLY A 104 -1.36 23.34 -28.85
C GLY A 104 -1.10 24.18 -27.60
N ASN A 105 -0.32 23.69 -26.64
CA ASN A 105 0.11 24.40 -25.42
C ASN A 105 -1.04 24.87 -24.50
N LYS A 106 -2.17 24.20 -24.55
CA LYS A 106 -3.28 24.44 -23.62
C LYS A 106 -3.14 23.58 -22.38
N THR A 107 -3.59 24.09 -21.26
CA THR A 107 -3.61 23.33 -20.00
C THR A 107 -4.99 23.37 -19.35
N ARG A 108 -5.29 22.35 -18.55
CA ARG A 108 -6.45 22.28 -17.65
C ARG A 108 -5.96 21.88 -16.27
N VAL A 109 -6.49 22.54 -15.26
CA VAL A 109 -6.13 22.29 -13.86
C VAL A 109 -7.34 21.79 -13.10
N HIS A 110 -7.15 20.68 -12.39
CA HIS A 110 -8.12 20.12 -11.46
C HIS A 110 -7.46 20.04 -10.07
N ARG A 111 -8.23 20.35 -9.00
CA ARG A 111 -7.77 20.29 -7.62
C ARG A 111 -8.68 19.44 -6.77
N THR A 112 -8.08 18.52 -6.05
CA THR A 112 -8.78 17.56 -5.19
C THR A 112 -7.96 17.24 -3.95
N SER A 113 -8.51 16.45 -3.05
CA SER A 113 -7.76 15.78 -1.97
C SER A 113 -8.40 14.43 -1.69
N ALA A 114 -7.66 13.53 -1.06
CA ALA A 114 -8.20 12.21 -0.74
C ALA A 114 -9.44 12.31 0.15
N VAL A 115 -9.43 13.18 1.16
CA VAL A 115 -10.61 13.44 2.00
C VAL A 115 -11.80 13.91 1.17
N LYS A 116 -11.62 14.90 0.29
CA LYS A 116 -12.68 15.42 -0.56
C LYS A 116 -13.29 14.34 -1.45
N TYR A 117 -12.44 13.52 -2.07
CA TYR A 117 -12.86 12.41 -2.91
C TYR A 117 -13.65 11.35 -2.10
N LEU A 118 -13.10 10.91 -0.95
CA LEU A 118 -13.71 9.89 -0.10
C LEU A 118 -15.07 10.35 0.45
N LEU A 119 -15.18 11.59 0.95
CA LEU A 119 -16.45 12.14 1.43
C LEU A 119 -17.51 12.25 0.31
N GLY A 120 -17.09 12.48 -0.94
CA GLY A 120 -17.98 12.44 -2.11
C GLY A 120 -18.53 11.04 -2.42
N LEU A 121 -17.95 9.99 -1.85
CA LEU A 121 -18.40 8.60 -2.02
C LEU A 121 -19.32 8.12 -0.90
N GLN A 122 -19.39 8.81 0.23
CA GLN A 122 -20.23 8.40 1.37
C GLN A 122 -21.72 8.33 0.98
N GLY A 123 -22.45 7.44 1.64
CA GLY A 123 -23.87 7.18 1.40
C GLY A 123 -24.15 6.22 0.24
N LYS A 124 -23.13 5.66 -0.42
CA LYS A 124 -23.34 4.70 -1.51
C LYS A 124 -23.55 3.26 -1.01
N SER A 125 -22.89 2.86 0.07
CA SER A 125 -23.16 1.61 0.79
C SER A 125 -22.53 1.61 2.18
N ASP A 126 -23.13 0.91 3.13
CA ASP A 126 -22.63 0.81 4.52
C ASP A 126 -21.18 0.28 4.60
N LYS A 127 -20.83 -0.67 3.72
CA LYS A 127 -19.46 -1.23 3.71
C LYS A 127 -18.43 -0.25 3.20
N LEU A 128 -18.80 0.54 2.19
CA LEU A 128 -17.93 1.60 1.67
C LEU A 128 -17.79 2.73 2.68
N ASP A 129 -18.86 3.12 3.32
CA ASP A 129 -18.84 4.14 4.37
C ASP A 129 -17.95 3.71 5.53
N ALA A 130 -18.08 2.46 5.99
CA ALA A 130 -17.22 1.91 7.03
C ALA A 130 -15.73 1.86 6.62
N LEU A 131 -15.42 1.58 5.34
CA LEU A 131 -14.06 1.65 4.82
C LEU A 131 -13.53 3.08 4.77
N ILE A 132 -14.34 4.03 4.33
CA ILE A 132 -13.97 5.45 4.29
C ILE A 132 -13.66 5.96 5.69
N ASP A 133 -14.55 5.70 6.66
CA ASP A 133 -14.36 6.12 8.05
C ASP A 133 -13.09 5.53 8.66
N ALA A 134 -12.81 4.24 8.40
CA ALA A 134 -11.60 3.59 8.88
C ALA A 134 -10.33 4.15 8.22
N LEU A 135 -10.35 4.47 6.92
CA LEU A 135 -9.23 5.09 6.24
C LEU A 135 -8.96 6.51 6.74
N LEU A 136 -10.01 7.31 6.97
CA LEU A 136 -9.88 8.65 7.54
C LEU A 136 -9.34 8.60 8.98
N ALA A 137 -9.79 7.63 9.79
CA ALA A 137 -9.27 7.39 11.14
C ALA A 137 -7.78 6.98 11.10
N TYR A 138 -7.40 6.10 10.17
CA TYR A 138 -6.00 5.71 9.98
C TYR A 138 -5.14 6.90 9.56
N GLY A 139 -5.58 7.70 8.58
CA GLY A 139 -4.89 8.93 8.17
C GLY A 139 -4.68 9.89 9.34
N THR A 140 -5.72 10.12 10.14
CA THR A 140 -5.65 10.93 11.36
C THR A 140 -4.62 10.40 12.36
N ALA A 141 -4.61 9.07 12.59
CA ALA A 141 -3.66 8.46 13.51
C ALA A 141 -2.20 8.61 13.03
N VAL A 142 -1.96 8.49 11.71
CA VAL A 142 -0.64 8.76 11.11
C VAL A 142 -0.26 10.22 11.26
N GLN A 143 -1.18 11.16 10.99
CA GLN A 143 -0.94 12.60 11.14
C GLN A 143 -0.53 12.96 12.58
N ILE A 144 -1.22 12.41 13.58
CA ILE A 144 -0.90 12.63 15.00
C ILE A 144 0.45 12.01 15.35
N TYR A 145 0.70 10.77 14.94
CA TYR A 145 1.94 10.04 15.26
C TYR A 145 3.18 10.72 14.67
N GLU A 146 3.06 11.23 13.43
CA GLU A 146 4.15 11.92 12.72
C GLU A 146 4.19 13.45 12.97
N ASN A 147 3.24 13.98 13.76
CA ASN A 147 3.05 15.42 13.97
C ASN A 147 2.91 16.20 12.64
N TYR A 148 2.10 15.66 11.73
CA TYR A 148 1.90 16.17 10.38
C TYR A 148 0.52 16.80 10.24
N HIS A 149 0.44 18.10 9.92
CA HIS A 149 -0.80 18.85 9.70
C HIS A 149 -1.90 18.59 10.75
N THR A 150 -1.51 18.61 12.04
CA THR A 150 -2.42 18.30 13.15
C THR A 150 -3.54 19.33 13.34
N GLU A 151 -3.47 20.46 12.65
CA GLU A 151 -4.51 21.49 12.57
C GLU A 151 -5.66 21.12 11.62
N ARG A 152 -5.47 20.09 10.77
CA ARG A 152 -6.47 19.63 9.78
C ARG A 152 -6.42 18.11 9.65
N LEU A 153 -6.96 17.43 10.63
CA LEU A 153 -6.97 15.97 10.68
C LEU A 153 -7.94 15.38 9.64
N ALA A 154 -7.57 14.23 9.08
CA ALA A 154 -8.30 13.60 7.98
C ALA A 154 -9.77 13.27 8.31
N ASN A 155 -10.09 12.93 9.55
CA ASN A 155 -11.46 12.69 10.01
C ASN A 155 -12.21 13.98 10.47
N GLY A 156 -11.64 15.16 10.25
CA GLY A 156 -12.23 16.44 10.62
C GLY A 156 -12.24 16.76 12.11
N MET A 157 -11.54 15.97 12.95
CA MET A 157 -11.49 16.17 14.40
C MET A 157 -10.32 17.08 14.80
N ASN A 158 -10.46 17.72 15.97
CA ASN A 158 -9.36 18.41 16.65
C ASN A 158 -8.59 17.45 17.55
N ILE A 159 -7.27 17.68 17.73
CA ILE A 159 -6.40 16.87 18.61
C ILE A 159 -7.00 16.60 19.98
N SER A 160 -7.75 17.52 20.55
CA SER A 160 -8.40 17.38 21.86
C SER A 160 -9.48 16.31 21.92
N GLY A 161 -10.07 15.91 20.78
CA GLY A 161 -11.14 14.91 20.69
C GLY A 161 -10.69 13.49 20.36
N THR A 162 -9.43 13.30 19.97
CA THR A 162 -8.95 12.05 19.35
C THR A 162 -8.74 10.87 20.29
N LYS A 163 -8.80 11.04 21.59
CA LYS A 163 -8.51 9.94 22.55
C LYS A 163 -9.52 8.78 22.54
N GLU A 164 -10.71 8.95 21.96
CA GLU A 164 -11.78 7.93 22.02
C GLU A 164 -12.23 7.37 20.67
N VAL A 165 -11.74 7.90 19.54
CA VAL A 165 -12.33 7.65 18.20
C VAL A 165 -11.69 6.52 17.42
N LEU A 166 -10.49 6.13 17.78
CA LEU A 166 -9.83 5.01 17.13
C LEU A 166 -10.34 3.71 17.74
N GLY A 167 -11.14 2.99 16.96
CA GLY A 167 -11.87 1.82 17.41
C GLY A 167 -11.03 0.84 18.23
N LYS A 168 -11.61 0.35 19.31
CA LYS A 168 -11.01 -0.73 20.11
C LYS A 168 -11.03 -2.01 19.28
N ILE A 169 -9.93 -2.31 18.60
CA ILE A 169 -9.74 -3.62 18.00
C ILE A 169 -9.22 -4.54 19.10
N GLU A 170 -9.96 -5.59 19.38
CA GLU A 170 -9.44 -6.70 20.15
C GLU A 170 -8.47 -7.50 19.29
N PHE A 171 -7.19 -7.35 19.56
CA PHE A 171 -6.16 -8.20 18.98
C PHE A 171 -6.24 -9.58 19.60
N SER A 172 -7.06 -10.45 19.04
CA SER A 172 -7.13 -11.85 19.46
C SER A 172 -5.91 -12.61 18.92
N GLY A 173 -4.89 -12.68 19.68
CA GLY A 173 -3.89 -13.69 19.91
C GLY A 173 -3.33 -14.58 18.80
N MET A 174 -3.23 -14.19 17.54
CA MET A 174 -2.46 -14.97 16.57
C MET A 174 -1.07 -14.37 16.38
N SER A 175 -0.11 -14.83 17.17
CA SER A 175 1.31 -14.60 16.90
C SER A 175 1.81 -15.63 15.88
N ILE A 176 1.83 -15.27 14.60
CA ILE A 176 2.46 -16.10 13.59
C ILE A 176 3.82 -15.47 13.22
N LYS A 177 4.81 -15.69 14.05
CA LYS A 177 6.21 -15.70 13.60
C LYS A 177 6.74 -17.07 13.93
N ASN A 178 6.87 -17.90 12.93
CA ASN A 178 7.53 -19.19 13.06
C ASN A 178 8.71 -19.25 12.10
N ILE A 179 9.86 -19.69 12.61
CA ILE A 179 11.01 -20.10 11.81
C ILE A 179 11.11 -21.59 12.02
N ASP A 180 11.01 -22.34 10.94
CA ASP A 180 11.22 -23.79 10.98
C ASP A 180 12.69 -24.07 11.27
N TYR A 181 12.99 -24.35 12.53
CA TYR A 181 14.34 -24.68 12.98
C TYR A 181 14.75 -26.13 12.69
N GLY A 182 13.90 -26.93 12.04
CA GLY A 182 14.24 -28.28 11.60
C GLY A 182 15.31 -28.34 10.50
N TYR A 183 15.67 -27.18 9.93
CA TYR A 183 16.77 -27.07 8.97
C TYR A 183 18.11 -26.99 9.68
N THR A 184 18.94 -28.05 9.53
CA THR A 184 20.12 -28.30 10.40
C THR A 184 21.40 -27.60 9.98
N ASP A 185 21.51 -27.14 8.71
CA ASP A 185 22.74 -26.47 8.21
C ASP A 185 22.42 -25.36 7.20
N PRO A 186 21.88 -24.24 7.64
CA PRO A 186 21.48 -23.16 6.75
C PRO A 186 22.68 -22.32 6.27
N SER A 187 22.81 -22.12 4.95
CA SER A 187 23.73 -21.12 4.39
C SER A 187 23.21 -19.68 4.60
N VAL A 188 21.88 -19.50 4.78
CA VAL A 188 21.23 -18.23 5.04
C VAL A 188 20.38 -18.33 6.30
N LYS A 189 20.53 -17.36 7.21
CA LYS A 189 19.71 -17.22 8.43
C LYS A 189 18.87 -15.95 8.40
N TRP A 190 17.64 -16.03 8.92
CA TRP A 190 16.80 -14.88 9.15
C TRP A 190 17.29 -14.05 10.33
N THR A 191 17.45 -12.72 10.14
CA THR A 191 17.81 -11.78 11.21
C THR A 191 16.58 -11.10 11.81
N GLY A 192 15.49 -11.00 11.04
CA GLY A 192 14.25 -10.42 11.53
C GLY A 192 13.16 -10.32 10.46
N ALA A 193 11.99 -9.88 10.92
CA ALA A 193 10.89 -9.46 10.07
C ALA A 193 10.18 -8.26 10.70
N SER A 194 9.89 -7.24 9.91
CA SER A 194 9.21 -6.02 10.35
C SER A 194 8.23 -5.52 9.28
N VAL A 195 7.43 -4.51 9.65
CA VAL A 195 6.49 -3.84 8.74
C VAL A 195 6.79 -2.35 8.76
N ILE A 196 6.78 -1.74 7.60
CA ILE A 196 6.81 -0.29 7.43
C ILE A 196 5.39 0.16 7.10
N LEU A 197 4.85 1.06 7.93
CA LEU A 197 3.57 1.73 7.75
C LEU A 197 3.85 3.16 7.27
N GLY A 198 4.13 3.32 5.98
CA GLY A 198 4.43 4.59 5.34
C GLY A 198 3.43 4.91 4.23
N ASP A 199 3.90 5.50 3.15
CA ASP A 199 3.07 5.79 1.97
C ASP A 199 2.46 4.50 1.38
N LYS A 200 3.12 3.37 1.63
CA LYS A 200 2.60 2.03 1.37
C LYS A 200 2.98 1.07 2.50
N VAL A 201 2.17 0.03 2.66
CA VAL A 201 2.45 -1.06 3.60
C VAL A 201 3.51 -1.97 3.00
N SER A 202 4.63 -2.12 3.68
CA SER A 202 5.72 -2.99 3.22
C SER A 202 6.19 -3.92 4.32
N VAL A 203 6.44 -5.17 3.97
CA VAL A 203 7.13 -6.13 4.83
C VAL A 203 8.60 -6.11 4.49
N VAL A 204 9.43 -6.11 5.54
CA VAL A 204 10.89 -6.18 5.43
C VAL A 204 11.35 -7.47 6.09
N LEU A 205 12.02 -8.31 5.32
CA LEU A 205 12.64 -9.55 5.80
C LEU A 205 14.16 -9.37 5.81
N GLY A 206 14.75 -9.40 7.00
CA GLY A 206 16.21 -9.36 7.18
C GLY A 206 16.81 -10.76 7.13
N ALA A 207 17.90 -10.94 6.39
CA ALA A 207 18.62 -12.18 6.30
C ALA A 207 20.12 -11.94 6.24
N LYS A 208 20.92 -12.95 6.71
CA LYS A 208 22.37 -12.92 6.64
C LYS A 208 22.93 -14.24 6.15
N ILE A 209 24.06 -14.17 5.44
CA ILE A 209 24.89 -15.30 5.07
C ILE A 209 25.62 -15.82 6.31
N VAL A 210 25.73 -17.13 6.44
CA VAL A 210 26.36 -17.77 7.58
C VAL A 210 27.84 -18.09 7.29
N SER A 211 28.15 -18.51 6.06
CA SER A 211 29.50 -18.95 5.65
C SER A 211 30.37 -17.73 5.34
N GLU A 212 31.60 -17.74 5.88
CA GLU A 212 32.61 -16.71 5.60
C GLU A 212 32.98 -16.72 4.10
N GLY A 213 33.13 -15.56 3.49
CA GLY A 213 33.49 -15.43 2.08
C GLY A 213 32.36 -15.67 1.08
N ASP A 214 31.15 -16.04 1.54
CA ASP A 214 29.95 -16.19 0.69
C ASP A 214 29.13 -14.90 0.62
N SER A 215 28.18 -14.82 -0.34
CA SER A 215 27.31 -13.66 -0.58
C SER A 215 25.89 -14.08 -0.95
N PHE A 216 25.00 -13.11 -1.16
CA PHE A 216 23.65 -13.37 -1.70
C PHE A 216 23.63 -13.62 -3.21
N ASP A 217 24.78 -13.55 -3.91
CA ASP A 217 24.85 -13.81 -5.35
C ASP A 217 24.53 -15.29 -5.62
N GLY A 218 23.68 -15.55 -6.59
CA GLY A 218 23.20 -16.89 -6.91
C GLY A 218 22.23 -17.51 -5.89
N LYS A 219 21.78 -16.74 -4.90
CA LYS A 219 20.74 -17.15 -3.95
C LYS A 219 19.42 -16.47 -4.26
N TYR A 220 18.32 -17.22 -4.24
CA TYR A 220 16.99 -16.77 -4.65
C TYR A 220 16.05 -16.78 -3.46
N LEU A 221 15.47 -15.60 -3.16
CA LEU A 221 14.39 -15.49 -2.20
C LEU A 221 13.09 -15.94 -2.87
N ASN A 222 12.49 -16.99 -2.34
CA ASN A 222 11.15 -17.42 -2.71
C ASN A 222 10.16 -16.90 -1.66
N MET A 223 9.09 -16.29 -2.12
CA MET A 223 8.04 -15.80 -1.24
C MET A 223 6.66 -16.21 -1.74
N TYR A 224 5.80 -16.56 -0.78
CA TYR A 224 4.44 -17.01 -1.01
C TYR A 224 3.50 -16.22 -0.10
N ILE A 225 2.35 -15.82 -0.63
CA ILE A 225 1.25 -15.26 0.16
C ILE A 225 0.06 -16.20 -0.01
N ASN A 226 -0.43 -16.77 1.12
CA ASN A 226 -1.49 -17.78 1.12
C ASN A 226 -1.19 -18.94 0.13
N GLY A 227 0.05 -19.38 0.06
CA GLY A 227 0.51 -20.44 -0.82
C GLY A 227 0.76 -20.03 -2.27
N THR A 228 0.42 -18.81 -2.69
CA THR A 228 0.68 -18.30 -4.04
C THR A 228 2.07 -17.71 -4.13
N TYR A 229 2.92 -18.18 -5.06
CA TYR A 229 4.24 -17.64 -5.30
C TYR A 229 4.17 -16.22 -5.88
N ILE A 230 4.81 -15.27 -5.22
CA ILE A 230 4.79 -13.87 -5.65
C ILE A 230 6.14 -13.38 -6.19
N GLY A 231 7.21 -14.12 -5.96
CA GLY A 231 8.58 -13.77 -6.39
C GLY A 231 9.06 -12.46 -5.77
N VAL A 232 10.25 -12.45 -5.23
CA VAL A 232 10.86 -11.21 -4.71
C VAL A 232 12.25 -11.06 -5.27
N ASN A 233 12.46 -9.98 -6.02
CA ASN A 233 13.75 -9.64 -6.58
C ASN A 233 14.33 -8.35 -5.98
N HIS A 234 13.73 -7.84 -4.88
CA HIS A 234 14.18 -6.59 -4.31
C HIS A 234 15.05 -6.82 -3.07
N ARG A 235 16.33 -6.52 -3.21
CA ARG A 235 17.30 -6.50 -2.14
C ARG A 235 17.64 -5.06 -1.78
N THR A 236 17.49 -4.71 -0.50
CA THR A 236 17.95 -3.44 0.04
C THR A 236 19.03 -3.69 1.10
N GLY A 237 20.08 -2.92 1.07
CA GLY A 237 21.24 -3.02 1.98
C GLY A 237 22.56 -2.92 1.21
N THR A 238 23.60 -2.57 1.92
CA THR A 238 24.93 -2.31 1.36
C THR A 238 25.91 -3.48 1.56
N SER A 239 25.59 -4.42 2.44
CA SER A 239 26.43 -5.59 2.73
C SER A 239 26.07 -6.77 1.83
N SER A 240 27.07 -7.41 1.24
CA SER A 240 26.90 -8.66 0.50
C SER A 240 26.54 -9.85 1.38
N THR A 241 26.81 -9.76 2.70
CA THR A 241 26.58 -10.85 3.68
C THR A 241 25.35 -10.63 4.54
N GLU A 242 24.77 -9.43 4.57
CA GLU A 242 23.52 -9.11 5.27
C GLU A 242 22.65 -8.21 4.39
N SER A 243 21.37 -8.49 4.28
CA SER A 243 20.45 -7.74 3.42
C SER A 243 19.04 -7.74 3.97
N ASN A 244 18.31 -6.66 3.64
CA ASN A 244 16.87 -6.52 3.84
C ASN A 244 16.15 -6.66 2.50
N PHE A 245 15.09 -7.44 2.49
CA PHE A 245 14.22 -7.68 1.34
C PHE A 245 12.87 -7.03 1.63
N THR A 246 12.53 -6.00 0.86
CA THR A 246 11.32 -5.21 1.06
C THR A 246 10.33 -5.45 -0.07
N PHE A 247 9.06 -5.65 0.28
CA PHE A 247 7.98 -5.85 -0.69
C PHE A 247 6.67 -5.28 -0.14
N GLY A 248 5.83 -4.74 -1.05
CA GLY A 248 4.53 -4.21 -0.71
C GLY A 248 3.52 -5.32 -0.43
N ILE A 249 2.61 -5.08 0.51
CA ILE A 249 1.49 -5.96 0.81
C ILE A 249 0.19 -5.16 0.65
N PRO A 250 -0.74 -5.61 -0.19
CA PRO A 250 -2.07 -5.03 -0.24
C PRO A 250 -2.76 -5.05 1.13
N VAL A 251 -3.42 -3.97 1.50
CA VAL A 251 -4.08 -3.85 2.81
C VAL A 251 -5.13 -4.95 3.06
N THR A 252 -5.75 -5.45 1.99
CA THR A 252 -6.68 -6.58 2.03
C THR A 252 -6.02 -7.91 2.41
N GLN A 253 -4.70 -7.99 2.30
CA GLN A 253 -3.88 -9.16 2.66
C GLN A 253 -3.19 -9.05 4.03
N TYR A 254 -3.62 -8.10 4.85
CA TYR A 254 -3.09 -7.84 6.20
C TYR A 254 -2.93 -9.12 7.06
N SER A 255 -3.94 -9.99 7.06
CA SER A 255 -3.96 -11.25 7.83
C SER A 255 -3.41 -12.45 7.04
N SER A 256 -2.94 -12.26 5.81
CA SER A 256 -2.46 -13.35 4.96
C SER A 256 -1.17 -13.95 5.49
N GLU A 257 -1.05 -15.28 5.40
CA GLU A 257 0.19 -15.99 5.71
C GLU A 257 1.24 -15.69 4.64
N ILE A 258 2.40 -15.18 5.07
CA ILE A 258 3.59 -14.98 4.26
C ILE A 258 4.58 -16.08 4.61
N LYS A 259 4.98 -16.89 3.62
CA LYS A 259 6.08 -17.85 3.76
C LYS A 259 7.25 -17.42 2.89
N ALA A 260 8.46 -17.48 3.43
CA ALA A 260 9.67 -17.12 2.71
C ALA A 260 10.80 -18.11 3.02
N ASN A 261 11.56 -18.49 1.99
CA ASN A 261 12.79 -19.26 2.11
C ASN A 261 13.77 -18.86 1.00
N PHE A 262 15.04 -19.20 1.21
CA PHE A 262 16.07 -19.08 0.17
C PHE A 262 16.36 -20.44 -0.46
N THR A 263 16.62 -20.42 -1.77
CA THR A 263 17.13 -21.55 -2.53
C THR A 263 18.42 -21.18 -3.26
N ASP A 264 19.22 -22.20 -3.61
CA ASP A 264 20.34 -22.09 -4.55
C ASP A 264 19.84 -22.05 -6.02
N SER A 265 20.80 -22.05 -6.97
CA SER A 265 20.51 -22.10 -8.41
C SER A 265 19.82 -23.39 -8.86
N ASP A 266 19.97 -24.46 -8.13
CA ASP A 266 19.40 -25.78 -8.44
C ASP A 266 18.01 -25.96 -7.80
N GLY A 267 17.56 -24.95 -7.02
CA GLY A 267 16.27 -24.94 -6.34
C GLY A 267 16.26 -25.65 -4.99
N ASN A 268 17.44 -26.06 -4.46
CA ASN A 268 17.51 -26.66 -3.14
C ASN A 268 17.37 -25.59 -2.06
N ALA A 269 16.61 -25.88 -1.00
CA ALA A 269 16.47 -24.97 0.12
C ALA A 269 17.81 -24.80 0.84
N ILE A 270 18.17 -23.53 1.13
CA ILE A 270 19.41 -23.14 1.83
C ILE A 270 19.14 -22.28 3.06
N SER A 271 17.88 -22.11 3.43
CA SER A 271 17.45 -21.43 4.66
C SER A 271 16.26 -22.13 5.29
N PRO A 272 16.02 -21.91 6.61
CA PRO A 272 14.74 -22.22 7.23
C PRO A 272 13.59 -21.47 6.54
N THR A 273 12.37 -22.03 6.60
CA THR A 273 11.18 -21.32 6.18
C THR A 273 10.74 -20.34 7.27
N LEU A 274 10.62 -19.07 6.92
CA LEU A 274 10.02 -18.03 7.76
C LEU A 274 8.54 -17.95 7.44
N THR A 275 7.69 -18.04 8.47
CA THR A 275 6.25 -17.76 8.38
C THR A 275 5.94 -16.47 9.13
N TYR A 276 5.19 -15.56 8.51
CA TYR A 276 4.91 -14.21 9.00
C TYR A 276 3.56 -13.68 8.54
N SER A 277 3.07 -12.59 9.14
CA SER A 277 1.95 -11.79 8.62
C SER A 277 2.07 -10.35 9.13
N VAL A 278 1.46 -9.40 8.43
CA VAL A 278 1.38 -8.01 8.88
C VAL A 278 0.59 -7.93 10.20
N GLU A 279 -0.50 -8.69 10.31
CA GLU A 279 -1.31 -8.81 11.53
C GLU A 279 -0.48 -9.26 12.74
N SER A 280 0.38 -10.25 12.58
CA SER A 280 1.24 -10.74 13.67
C SER A 280 2.22 -9.68 14.18
N TYR A 281 2.73 -8.84 13.26
CA TYR A 281 3.58 -7.70 13.63
C TYR A 281 2.79 -6.65 14.42
N VAL A 282 1.65 -6.22 13.89
CA VAL A 282 0.80 -5.18 14.50
C VAL A 282 0.36 -5.60 15.90
N THR A 283 -0.14 -6.84 16.05
CA THR A 283 -0.53 -7.42 17.35
C THR A 283 0.62 -7.39 18.35
N ARG A 284 1.80 -7.84 17.96
CA ARG A 284 2.98 -7.85 18.82
C ARG A 284 3.42 -6.44 19.22
N MET A 285 3.44 -5.50 18.26
CA MET A 285 3.85 -4.12 18.51
C MET A 285 2.85 -3.41 19.43
N TYR A 286 1.55 -3.61 19.19
CA TYR A 286 0.49 -3.08 20.08
C TYR A 286 0.65 -3.55 21.52
N GLY A 287 0.95 -4.84 21.72
CA GLY A 287 1.16 -5.40 23.07
C GLY A 287 2.45 -4.93 23.74
N LYS A 288 3.47 -4.53 22.97
CA LYS A 288 4.78 -4.12 23.51
C LYS A 288 4.93 -2.63 23.74
N THR A 289 4.28 -1.81 22.92
CA THR A 289 4.44 -0.35 23.03
C THR A 289 3.66 0.22 24.21
N THR A 290 4.25 1.20 24.88
CA THR A 290 3.58 2.04 25.89
C THR A 290 3.17 3.40 25.31
N ASP A 291 3.60 3.72 24.11
CA ASP A 291 3.24 4.96 23.41
C ASP A 291 1.78 4.93 22.96
N PRO A 292 0.91 5.82 23.49
CA PRO A 292 -0.50 5.84 23.15
C PRO A 292 -0.75 6.20 21.69
N ASN A 293 0.08 7.05 21.08
CA ASN A 293 -0.07 7.44 19.69
C ASN A 293 0.25 6.27 18.75
N LEU A 294 1.31 5.49 19.05
CA LEU A 294 1.61 4.27 18.32
C LEU A 294 0.53 3.21 18.49
N LYS A 295 -0.05 3.05 19.70
CA LYS A 295 -1.20 2.15 19.90
C LYS A 295 -2.39 2.56 19.04
N ASN A 296 -2.72 3.84 19.02
CA ASN A 296 -3.81 4.37 18.19
C ASN A 296 -3.55 4.13 16.70
N LEU A 297 -2.32 4.38 16.25
CA LEU A 297 -1.93 4.12 14.86
C LEU A 297 -2.10 2.65 14.46
N LEU A 298 -1.59 1.72 15.28
CA LEU A 298 -1.69 0.29 15.02
C LEU A 298 -3.14 -0.20 15.02
N SER A 299 -3.97 0.32 15.94
CA SER A 299 -5.39 -0.01 16.01
C SER A 299 -6.17 0.50 14.80
N ALA A 300 -5.98 1.77 14.43
CA ALA A 300 -6.63 2.35 13.26
C ALA A 300 -6.21 1.67 11.94
N PHE A 301 -4.93 1.32 11.82
CA PHE A 301 -4.43 0.56 10.68
C PHE A 301 -5.10 -0.81 10.56
N ALA A 302 -5.19 -1.57 11.67
CA ALA A 302 -5.83 -2.89 11.67
C ALA A 302 -7.32 -2.80 11.31
N ASP A 303 -8.04 -1.79 11.81
CA ASP A 303 -9.45 -1.55 11.45
C ASP A 303 -9.60 -1.23 9.96
N TYR A 304 -8.77 -0.33 9.43
CA TYR A 304 -8.72 -0.02 8.01
C TYR A 304 -8.52 -1.28 7.15
N CYS A 305 -7.54 -2.12 7.48
CA CYS A 305 -7.28 -3.36 6.76
C CYS A 305 -8.48 -4.33 6.81
N SER A 306 -9.13 -4.46 7.98
CA SER A 306 -10.34 -5.29 8.15
C SER A 306 -11.49 -4.79 7.28
N LYS A 307 -11.77 -3.47 7.28
CA LYS A 307 -12.84 -2.88 6.47
C LYS A 307 -12.52 -2.96 4.97
N ALA A 308 -11.24 -2.78 4.57
CA ALA A 308 -10.81 -2.94 3.18
C ALA A 308 -11.06 -4.37 2.68
N LYS A 309 -10.73 -5.38 3.48
CA LYS A 309 -11.00 -6.78 3.15
C LYS A 309 -12.50 -7.07 3.00
N LEU A 310 -13.33 -6.64 3.98
CA LEU A 310 -14.78 -6.83 3.93
C LEU A 310 -15.43 -6.12 2.74
N CYS A 311 -14.92 -4.95 2.36
CA CYS A 311 -15.39 -4.23 1.19
C CYS A 311 -15.03 -4.99 -0.09
N ALA A 312 -13.79 -5.48 -0.22
CA ALA A 312 -13.32 -6.25 -1.37
C ALA A 312 -14.08 -7.57 -1.58
N GLU A 313 -14.40 -8.28 -0.50
CA GLU A 313 -15.16 -9.55 -0.55
C GLU A 313 -16.62 -9.36 -0.97
N SER A 314 -17.12 -8.14 -1.04
CA SER A 314 -18.51 -7.81 -1.36
C SER A 314 -18.72 -7.29 -2.80
N MET A 315 -17.64 -7.06 -3.53
CA MET A 315 -17.66 -6.64 -4.93
C MET A 315 -17.60 -7.83 -5.89
#